data_88b9713bb5ff1846b9f9cf312b8f865d
#
_entry.id   88b9713bb5ff1846b9f9cf312b8f865d
#
_cell.length_a   1.000
_cell.length_b   1.000
_cell.length_c   1.000
_cell.angle_alpha   90.00
_cell.angle_beta   90.00
_cell.angle_gamma   90.00
#
_symmetry.space_group_name_H-M   'P 1'
#
loop_
_entity.id
_entity.type
_entity.pdbx_description
1 polymer ?
#
loop_
_entity_poly.entity_id
_entity_poly.type
_entity_poly.pdbx_seq_one_letter_code
_entity_poly.pdbx_strand_id
1 'polypeptide(L)'
;ILVSEVKSIIFLIIFTFFFTGCEKKSNKYEYIIKDTSFRKKIETGNFIKLSNGYTYYEVENIDHKDLLVFVHGFSVPSYIWDLTYNEAKKRAYGVIKLDLYGRGYSDNPDIIYNDQLFGDQVIELLDSLKINKKITLVGLSNGGRVISNIAARYYKRIEKLIYVSPSGFHDKKKS
;
A
#
# COMPACT_ATOMS: atom_id res chain seq x y z
N ILE A 1 -37.90 13.81 50.25
CA ILE A 1 -36.96 12.64 50.29
C ILE A 1 -37.19 11.73 49.06
N LEU A 2 -38.41 11.36 48.74
CA LEU A 2 -38.71 10.41 47.62
C LEU A 2 -38.28 10.99 46.24
N VAL A 3 -38.40 12.29 46.00
CA VAL A 3 -38.09 12.92 44.71
C VAL A 3 -36.56 13.01 44.46
N SER A 4 -35.75 13.10 45.52
CA SER A 4 -34.29 13.15 45.41
C SER A 4 -33.69 11.77 45.06
N GLU A 5 -34.28 10.70 45.63
CA GLU A 5 -33.84 9.33 45.36
C GLU A 5 -34.17 8.90 43.92
N VAL A 6 -35.40 9.24 43.43
CA VAL A 6 -35.80 8.96 42.05
C VAL A 6 -34.89 9.68 41.04
N LYS A 7 -34.47 10.95 41.29
CA LYS A 7 -33.51 11.65 40.40
C LYS A 7 -32.14 11.01 40.40
N SER A 8 -31.66 10.51 41.55
CA SER A 8 -30.39 9.80 41.65
C SER A 8 -30.41 8.49 40.91
N ILE A 9 -31.48 7.73 40.97
CA ILE A 9 -31.66 6.44 40.27
C ILE A 9 -31.73 6.68 38.75
N ILE A 10 -32.46 7.69 38.29
CA ILE A 10 -32.55 8.05 36.87
C ILE A 10 -31.19 8.49 36.35
N PHE A 11 -30.42 9.29 37.11
CA PHE A 11 -29.08 9.71 36.74
C PHE A 11 -28.11 8.50 36.65
N LEU A 12 -28.19 7.55 37.55
CA LEU A 12 -27.40 6.32 37.56
C LEU A 12 -27.72 5.41 36.35
N ILE A 13 -29.00 5.29 36.00
CA ILE A 13 -29.46 4.51 34.83
C ILE A 13 -28.99 5.17 33.52
N ILE A 14 -29.07 6.51 33.41
CA ILE A 14 -28.59 7.23 32.22
C ILE A 14 -27.06 7.10 32.11
N PHE A 15 -26.33 7.17 33.24
CA PHE A 15 -24.88 7.06 33.25
C PHE A 15 -24.41 5.64 32.88
N THR A 16 -25.11 4.58 33.26
CA THR A 16 -24.82 3.22 32.86
C THR A 16 -25.10 2.98 31.37
N PHE A 17 -26.10 3.63 30.77
CA PHE A 17 -26.36 3.51 29.32
C PHE A 17 -25.29 4.16 28.47
N PHE A 18 -24.57 5.15 28.97
CA PHE A 18 -23.45 5.78 28.25
C PHE A 18 -22.18 4.91 28.22
N PHE A 19 -22.02 3.95 29.11
CA PHE A 19 -20.83 3.07 29.17
C PHE A 19 -20.98 1.72 28.45
N THR A 20 -22.20 1.33 28.03
CA THR A 20 -22.42 0.05 27.35
C THR A 20 -22.32 0.14 25.81
N GLY A 21 -21.95 1.29 25.25
CA GLY A 21 -22.02 1.58 23.81
C GLY A 21 -20.74 1.45 23.02
N CYS A 22 -19.67 0.93 23.58
CA CYS A 22 -18.45 0.68 22.80
C CYS A 22 -18.20 -0.83 22.65
N GLU A 23 -19.15 -1.55 22.04
CA GLU A 23 -18.77 -2.79 21.36
C GLU A 23 -17.83 -2.37 20.24
N LYS A 24 -16.55 -2.74 20.34
CA LYS A 24 -15.65 -2.82 19.20
C LYS A 24 -16.34 -3.74 18.18
N LYS A 25 -17.12 -3.16 17.26
CA LYS A 25 -17.43 -3.87 16.01
C LYS A 25 -16.08 -4.16 15.38
N SER A 26 -15.63 -5.40 15.50
CA SER A 26 -14.47 -5.87 14.78
C SER A 26 -14.75 -5.54 13.32
N ASN A 27 -13.97 -4.65 12.75
CA ASN A 27 -14.15 -4.27 11.35
C ASN A 27 -13.93 -5.54 10.53
N LYS A 28 -14.99 -6.11 9.97
CA LYS A 28 -14.97 -7.33 9.16
C LYS A 28 -13.91 -7.29 8.05
N TYR A 29 -13.44 -6.09 7.71
CA TYR A 29 -12.42 -5.85 6.69
C TYR A 29 -10.96 -5.96 7.20
N GLU A 30 -10.74 -5.88 8.53
CA GLU A 30 -9.40 -6.00 9.12
C GLU A 30 -8.90 -7.45 9.22
N TYR A 31 -9.80 -8.44 9.03
CA TYR A 31 -9.51 -9.87 9.22
C TYR A 31 -9.66 -10.71 7.96
N ILE A 32 -9.52 -10.12 6.77
CA ILE A 32 -9.50 -10.94 5.55
C ILE A 32 -8.21 -11.76 5.53
N ILE A 33 -8.36 -13.07 5.73
CA ILE A 33 -7.26 -14.02 5.58
C ILE A 33 -6.97 -14.15 4.08
N LYS A 34 -5.83 -13.65 3.64
CA LYS A 34 -5.37 -13.73 2.27
C LYS A 34 -4.62 -15.05 2.03
N ASP A 35 -5.33 -16.16 2.18
CA ASP A 35 -4.83 -17.51 1.95
C ASP A 35 -4.82 -17.91 0.47
N THR A 36 -4.49 -19.16 0.20
CA THR A 36 -4.50 -19.70 -1.17
C THR A 36 -5.88 -19.64 -1.81
N SER A 37 -6.96 -19.82 -1.03
CA SER A 37 -8.34 -19.78 -1.55
C SER A 37 -8.74 -18.37 -1.95
N PHE A 38 -8.31 -17.37 -1.17
CA PHE A 38 -8.50 -15.96 -1.50
C PHE A 38 -7.78 -15.61 -2.80
N ARG A 39 -6.48 -15.96 -2.92
CA ARG A 39 -5.69 -15.62 -4.12
C ARG A 39 -6.23 -16.26 -5.39
N LYS A 40 -6.77 -17.49 -5.32
CA LYS A 40 -7.40 -18.17 -6.45
C LYS A 40 -8.65 -17.49 -7.01
N LYS A 41 -9.28 -16.62 -6.23
CA LYS A 41 -10.48 -15.86 -6.65
C LYS A 41 -10.13 -14.56 -7.38
N ILE A 42 -8.86 -14.17 -7.37
CA ILE A 42 -8.40 -12.96 -8.04
C ILE A 42 -8.03 -13.33 -9.46
N GLU A 43 -8.80 -12.82 -10.41
CA GLU A 43 -8.69 -13.19 -11.84
C GLU A 43 -7.65 -12.34 -12.58
N THR A 44 -7.15 -11.29 -11.95
CA THR A 44 -6.17 -10.36 -12.55
C THR A 44 -4.82 -10.47 -11.86
N GLY A 45 -3.77 -10.07 -12.58
CA GLY A 45 -2.42 -9.99 -12.03
C GLY A 45 -1.84 -11.33 -11.57
N ASN A 46 -0.83 -11.23 -10.74
CA ASN A 46 -0.06 -12.36 -10.25
C ASN A 46 0.25 -12.21 -8.77
N PHE A 47 0.57 -13.33 -8.11
CA PHE A 47 1.07 -13.37 -6.75
C PHE A 47 2.45 -13.99 -6.71
N ILE A 48 3.36 -13.37 -5.98
CA ILE A 48 4.69 -13.90 -5.74
C ILE A 48 5.00 -13.90 -4.25
N LYS A 49 5.62 -14.96 -3.75
CA LYS A 49 6.08 -15.05 -2.37
C LYS A 49 7.41 -14.31 -2.24
N LEU A 50 7.42 -13.27 -1.44
CA LEU A 50 8.61 -12.52 -1.04
C LEU A 50 8.93 -12.77 0.44
N SER A 51 9.99 -12.15 0.96
CA SER A 51 10.48 -12.38 2.33
C SER A 51 9.40 -12.19 3.40
N ASN A 52 8.54 -11.19 3.28
CA ASN A 52 7.54 -10.84 4.29
C ASN A 52 6.10 -11.23 3.94
N GLY A 53 5.86 -11.92 2.84
CA GLY A 53 4.52 -12.34 2.45
C GLY A 53 4.32 -12.43 0.95
N TYR A 54 3.11 -12.71 0.52
CA TYR A 54 2.75 -12.66 -0.89
C TYR A 54 2.50 -11.22 -1.33
N THR A 55 3.07 -10.86 -2.47
CA THR A 55 2.86 -9.58 -3.14
C THR A 55 2.04 -9.80 -4.40
N TYR A 56 0.95 -9.02 -4.53
CA TYR A 56 0.18 -8.91 -5.77
C TYR A 56 0.84 -7.89 -6.69
N TYR A 57 0.93 -8.22 -7.97
CA TYR A 57 1.46 -7.33 -9.00
C TYR A 57 0.85 -7.62 -10.36
N GLU A 58 0.89 -6.63 -11.22
CA GLU A 58 0.62 -6.76 -12.65
C GLU A 58 1.83 -6.31 -13.44
N VAL A 59 2.11 -7.01 -14.54
CA VAL A 59 3.27 -6.73 -15.38
C VAL A 59 2.93 -6.96 -16.85
N GLU A 60 3.43 -6.06 -17.71
CA GLU A 60 3.35 -6.19 -19.14
C GLU A 60 4.64 -5.68 -19.81
N ASN A 61 4.97 -6.23 -20.98
CA ASN A 61 6.10 -5.81 -21.79
C ASN A 61 7.43 -5.74 -20.99
N ILE A 62 7.67 -6.69 -20.09
CA ILE A 62 8.78 -6.66 -19.13
C ILE A 62 10.16 -6.51 -19.81
N ASP A 63 10.31 -7.02 -21.03
CA ASP A 63 11.57 -6.98 -21.79
C ASP A 63 11.83 -5.62 -22.48
N HIS A 64 10.82 -4.72 -22.51
CA HIS A 64 11.02 -3.41 -23.11
C HIS A 64 12.11 -2.63 -22.38
N LYS A 65 12.94 -1.89 -23.12
CA LYS A 65 14.08 -1.14 -22.55
C LYS A 65 13.67 -0.13 -21.46
N ASP A 66 12.54 0.54 -21.66
CA ASP A 66 11.98 1.52 -20.73
C ASP A 66 10.91 0.82 -19.86
N LEU A 67 11.24 0.53 -18.61
CA LEU A 67 10.36 -0.12 -17.65
C LEU A 67 9.92 0.87 -16.57
N LEU A 68 8.61 1.08 -16.47
CA LEU A 68 7.96 1.90 -15.45
C LEU A 68 7.46 1.01 -14.30
N VAL A 69 7.80 1.36 -13.07
CA VAL A 69 7.33 0.68 -11.86
C VAL A 69 6.51 1.65 -11.04
N PHE A 70 5.22 1.37 -10.91
CA PHE A 70 4.24 2.24 -10.25
C PHE A 70 4.07 1.87 -8.78
N VAL A 71 4.37 2.81 -7.89
CA VAL A 71 4.26 2.68 -6.43
C VAL A 71 3.15 3.60 -5.94
N HIS A 72 2.09 3.00 -5.39
CA HIS A 72 0.90 3.73 -4.94
C HIS A 72 1.11 4.44 -3.59
N GLY A 73 0.12 5.24 -3.18
CA GLY A 73 0.11 5.99 -1.93
C GLY A 73 -0.32 5.16 -0.71
N PHE A 74 -0.66 5.86 0.38
CA PHE A 74 -0.99 5.23 1.66
C PHE A 74 -2.32 4.47 1.65
N SER A 75 -3.39 5.07 1.15
CA SER A 75 -4.77 4.60 1.36
C SER A 75 -5.36 3.80 0.21
N VAL A 76 -4.77 3.89 -0.98
CA VAL A 76 -5.33 3.32 -2.20
C VAL A 76 -4.31 2.38 -2.82
N PRO A 77 -4.65 1.10 -3.08
CA PRO A 77 -3.74 0.14 -3.70
C PRO A 77 -3.49 0.41 -5.19
N SER A 78 -2.81 -0.52 -5.87
CA SER A 78 -2.27 -0.33 -7.22
C SER A 78 -3.28 0.02 -8.30
N TYR A 79 -4.56 -0.26 -8.10
CA TYR A 79 -5.61 0.09 -9.08
C TYR A 79 -5.71 1.61 -9.36
N ILE A 80 -5.18 2.46 -8.44
CA ILE A 80 -5.10 3.92 -8.69
C ILE A 80 -4.32 4.24 -9.96
N TRP A 81 -3.47 3.32 -10.40
CA TRP A 81 -2.64 3.46 -11.57
C TRP A 81 -3.26 2.89 -12.85
N ASP A 82 -4.44 2.26 -12.80
CA ASP A 82 -5.00 1.50 -13.92
C ASP A 82 -5.04 2.30 -15.24
N LEU A 83 -5.49 3.54 -15.18
CA LEU A 83 -5.54 4.40 -16.38
C LEU A 83 -4.14 4.68 -16.92
N THR A 84 -3.19 5.06 -16.05
CA THR A 84 -1.81 5.38 -16.45
C THR A 84 -1.05 4.13 -16.90
N TYR A 85 -1.24 3.01 -16.20
CA TYR A 85 -0.68 1.71 -16.54
C TYR A 85 -1.12 1.25 -17.93
N ASN A 86 -2.43 1.30 -18.19
CA ASN A 86 -3.00 0.89 -19.47
C ASN A 86 -2.57 1.82 -20.61
N GLU A 87 -2.45 3.12 -20.36
CA GLU A 87 -1.99 4.06 -21.38
C GLU A 87 -0.50 3.88 -21.69
N ALA A 88 0.33 3.63 -20.68
CA ALA A 88 1.75 3.32 -20.88
C ALA A 88 1.94 1.98 -21.63
N LYS A 89 1.16 0.96 -21.28
CA LYS A 89 1.12 -0.32 -21.99
C LYS A 89 0.78 -0.16 -23.47
N LYS A 90 -0.24 0.63 -23.80
CA LYS A 90 -0.64 0.93 -25.19
C LYS A 90 0.48 1.59 -25.98
N ARG A 91 1.31 2.40 -25.32
CA ARG A 91 2.51 3.04 -25.89
C ARG A 91 3.75 2.15 -25.88
N ALA A 92 3.57 0.87 -25.65
CA ALA A 92 4.59 -0.18 -25.63
C ALA A 92 5.68 -0.03 -24.56
N TYR A 93 5.47 0.77 -23.50
CA TYR A 93 6.38 0.75 -22.34
C TYR A 93 6.27 -0.59 -21.60
N GLY A 94 7.38 -1.03 -21.02
CA GLY A 94 7.34 -2.03 -19.97
C GLY A 94 6.69 -1.42 -18.71
N VAL A 95 5.76 -2.13 -18.09
CA VAL A 95 5.02 -1.60 -16.94
C VAL A 95 4.84 -2.64 -15.86
N ILE A 96 5.06 -2.22 -14.61
CA ILE A 96 4.75 -2.98 -13.40
C ILE A 96 3.97 -2.08 -12.46
N LYS A 97 2.90 -2.60 -11.85
CA LYS A 97 2.28 -2.04 -10.66
C LYS A 97 2.13 -3.14 -9.61
N LEU A 98 2.20 -2.79 -8.33
CA LEU A 98 2.10 -3.74 -7.23
C LEU A 98 1.28 -3.16 -6.09
N ASP A 99 0.67 -4.03 -5.30
CA ASP A 99 0.10 -3.65 -4.01
C ASP A 99 1.18 -3.74 -2.93
N LEU A 100 1.44 -2.65 -2.23
CA LEU A 100 2.33 -2.65 -1.07
C LEU A 100 1.71 -3.47 0.08
N TYR A 101 2.55 -4.07 0.92
CA TYR A 101 2.09 -4.83 2.10
C TYR A 101 1.06 -4.05 2.91
N GLY A 102 0.04 -4.74 3.41
CA GLY A 102 -1.07 -4.13 4.12
C GLY A 102 -2.10 -3.45 3.23
N ARG A 103 -1.98 -3.53 1.90
CA ARG A 103 -2.90 -2.89 0.92
C ARG A 103 -3.34 -3.89 -0.13
N GLY A 104 -4.49 -3.63 -0.74
CA GLY A 104 -5.04 -4.40 -1.84
C GLY A 104 -5.00 -5.90 -1.61
N TYR A 105 -4.46 -6.63 -2.57
CA TYR A 105 -4.39 -8.08 -2.54
C TYR A 105 -3.08 -8.64 -1.93
N SER A 106 -2.07 -7.79 -1.67
CA SER A 106 -0.84 -8.21 -0.97
C SER A 106 -1.11 -8.57 0.49
N ASP A 107 -0.27 -9.43 1.07
CA ASP A 107 -0.39 -9.86 2.46
C ASP A 107 -0.27 -8.69 3.45
N ASN A 108 -0.73 -8.95 4.68
CA ASN A 108 -0.69 -8.03 5.81
C ASN A 108 0.26 -8.61 6.89
N PRO A 109 1.59 -8.61 6.69
CA PRO A 109 2.50 -9.14 7.68
C PRO A 109 2.45 -8.31 8.98
N ASP A 110 2.57 -9.00 10.12
CA ASP A 110 2.60 -8.37 11.45
C ASP A 110 4.00 -7.82 11.76
N ILE A 111 4.37 -6.74 11.09
CA ILE A 111 5.67 -6.06 11.19
C ILE A 111 5.49 -4.55 11.08
N ILE A 112 6.54 -3.80 11.37
CA ILE A 112 6.51 -2.33 11.24
C ILE A 112 6.49 -1.92 9.76
N TYR A 113 5.44 -1.21 9.37
CA TYR A 113 5.29 -0.66 8.03
C TYR A 113 6.03 0.68 7.91
N ASN A 114 7.12 0.68 7.16
CA ASN A 114 7.94 1.87 6.91
C ASN A 114 8.41 1.93 5.45
N ASP A 115 9.07 3.03 5.07
CA ASP A 115 9.53 3.24 3.70
C ASP A 115 10.58 2.21 3.27
N GLN A 116 11.35 1.66 4.23
CA GLN A 116 12.33 0.61 3.96
C GLN A 116 11.64 -0.70 3.58
N LEU A 117 10.66 -1.15 4.38
CA LEU A 117 9.89 -2.37 4.10
C LEU A 117 9.29 -2.34 2.70
N PHE A 118 8.64 -1.23 2.36
CA PHE A 118 8.03 -1.07 1.04
C PHE A 118 9.06 -1.00 -0.09
N GLY A 119 10.18 -0.33 0.16
CA GLY A 119 11.30 -0.29 -0.78
C GLY A 119 11.89 -1.67 -1.03
N ASP A 120 12.09 -2.45 0.03
CA ASP A 120 12.59 -3.82 -0.07
C ASP A 120 11.60 -4.72 -0.81
N GLN A 121 10.29 -4.59 -0.56
CA GLN A 121 9.24 -5.29 -1.30
C GLN A 121 9.34 -5.05 -2.81
N VAL A 122 9.51 -3.79 -3.23
CA VAL A 122 9.67 -3.44 -4.66
C VAL A 122 10.92 -4.08 -5.24
N ILE A 123 12.05 -3.99 -4.55
CA ILE A 123 13.34 -4.52 -5.03
C ILE A 123 13.30 -6.06 -5.09
N GLU A 124 12.77 -6.73 -4.07
CA GLU A 124 12.61 -8.18 -4.06
C GLU A 124 11.70 -8.66 -5.21
N LEU A 125 10.63 -7.92 -5.51
CA LEU A 125 9.77 -8.21 -6.66
C LEU A 125 10.58 -8.16 -7.96
N LEU A 126 11.35 -7.09 -8.18
CA LEU A 126 12.17 -6.92 -9.38
C LEU A 126 13.23 -8.03 -9.51
N ASP A 127 13.87 -8.40 -8.40
CA ASP A 127 14.85 -9.47 -8.36
C ASP A 127 14.23 -10.84 -8.69
N SER A 128 13.06 -11.09 -8.11
CA SER A 128 12.30 -12.33 -8.36
C SER A 128 11.83 -12.44 -9.82
N LEU A 129 11.55 -11.31 -10.46
CA LEU A 129 11.24 -11.23 -11.88
C LEU A 129 12.48 -11.16 -12.78
N LYS A 130 13.70 -11.29 -12.19
CA LYS A 130 15.00 -11.24 -12.89
C LYS A 130 15.24 -9.94 -13.67
N ILE A 131 14.70 -8.83 -13.19
CA ILE A 131 14.87 -7.52 -13.81
C ILE A 131 16.18 -6.91 -13.33
N ASN A 132 17.21 -6.95 -14.17
CA ASN A 132 18.54 -6.42 -13.86
C ASN A 132 18.85 -5.08 -14.52
N LYS A 133 17.97 -4.60 -15.42
CA LYS A 133 18.10 -3.29 -16.06
C LYS A 133 17.72 -2.16 -15.14
N LYS A 134 18.11 -0.95 -15.51
CA LYS A 134 17.64 0.27 -14.83
C LYS A 134 16.16 0.49 -15.11
N ILE A 135 15.46 1.01 -14.10
CA ILE A 135 14.01 1.22 -14.10
C ILE A 135 13.67 2.69 -13.83
N THR A 136 12.49 3.09 -14.30
CA THR A 136 11.87 4.35 -13.90
C THR A 136 10.83 4.06 -12.81
N LEU A 137 11.02 4.63 -11.63
CA LEU A 137 10.06 4.53 -10.52
C LEU A 137 9.07 5.70 -10.59
N VAL A 138 7.79 5.38 -10.46
CA VAL A 138 6.70 6.38 -10.43
C VAL A 138 6.00 6.26 -9.09
N GLY A 139 6.07 7.30 -8.25
CA GLY A 139 5.54 7.26 -6.88
C GLY A 139 4.46 8.32 -6.62
N LEU A 140 3.29 7.86 -6.16
CA LEU A 140 2.17 8.73 -5.77
C LEU A 140 2.16 8.95 -4.26
N SER A 141 2.06 10.19 -3.81
CA SER A 141 1.90 10.52 -2.39
C SER A 141 2.97 9.83 -1.52
N ASN A 142 2.59 8.93 -0.60
CA ASN A 142 3.53 8.13 0.19
C ASN A 142 4.46 7.25 -0.68
N GLY A 143 4.01 6.82 -1.85
CA GLY A 143 4.87 6.14 -2.83
C GLY A 143 6.07 6.97 -3.26
N GLY A 144 5.98 8.30 -3.21
CA GLY A 144 7.11 9.21 -3.43
C GLY A 144 8.23 9.01 -2.39
N ARG A 145 7.90 8.81 -1.13
CA ARG A 145 8.86 8.49 -0.06
C ARG A 145 9.51 7.12 -0.29
N VAL A 146 8.70 6.14 -0.67
CA VAL A 146 9.17 4.77 -0.96
C VAL A 146 10.20 4.80 -2.11
N ILE A 147 9.88 5.45 -3.24
CA ILE A 147 10.82 5.52 -4.37
C ILE A 147 12.08 6.33 -4.04
N SER A 148 11.99 7.34 -3.17
CA SER A 148 13.16 8.07 -2.66
C SER A 148 14.06 7.16 -1.82
N ASN A 149 13.48 6.34 -0.94
CA ASN A 149 14.20 5.35 -0.14
C ASN A 149 14.89 4.31 -1.04
N ILE A 150 14.22 3.82 -2.07
CA ILE A 150 14.80 2.90 -3.06
C ILE A 150 15.99 3.57 -3.76
N ALA A 151 15.82 4.80 -4.25
CA ALA A 151 16.88 5.50 -4.98
C ALA A 151 18.10 5.76 -4.10
N ALA A 152 17.93 6.08 -2.83
CA ALA A 152 19.03 6.29 -1.90
C ALA A 152 19.87 5.02 -1.68
N ARG A 153 19.24 3.83 -1.68
CA ARG A 153 19.91 2.55 -1.39
C ARG A 153 20.34 1.79 -2.65
N TYR A 154 19.59 1.94 -3.74
CA TYR A 154 19.75 1.16 -4.97
C TYR A 154 19.92 2.05 -6.22
N TYR A 155 20.60 3.19 -6.09
CA TYR A 155 20.73 4.20 -7.16
C TYR A 155 21.22 3.64 -8.51
N LYS A 156 22.05 2.59 -8.49
CA LYS A 156 22.56 1.96 -9.72
C LYS A 156 21.47 1.28 -10.56
N ARG A 157 20.33 0.94 -9.94
CA ARG A 157 19.17 0.31 -10.58
C ARG A 157 18.16 1.32 -11.09
N ILE A 158 18.35 2.61 -10.80
CA ILE A 158 17.37 3.65 -11.09
C ILE A 158 17.81 4.47 -12.32
N GLU A 159 16.92 4.55 -13.29
CA GLU A 159 17.07 5.43 -14.44
C GLU A 159 16.48 6.81 -14.16
N LYS A 160 15.23 6.84 -13.67
CA LYS A 160 14.47 8.06 -13.36
C LYS A 160 13.54 7.88 -12.18
N LEU A 161 13.23 9.00 -11.51
CA LEU A 161 12.18 9.10 -10.51
C LEU A 161 11.11 10.07 -11.01
N ILE A 162 9.85 9.63 -10.98
CA ILE A 162 8.69 10.45 -11.31
C ILE A 162 7.84 10.56 -10.05
N TYR A 163 7.67 11.76 -9.55
CA TYR A 163 6.88 12.07 -8.38
C TYR A 163 5.53 12.63 -8.77
N VAL A 164 4.46 12.03 -8.23
CA VAL A 164 3.08 12.47 -8.42
C VAL A 164 2.54 12.88 -7.05
N SER A 165 2.38 14.18 -6.82
CA SER A 165 1.93 14.75 -5.53
C SER A 165 2.59 14.09 -4.31
N PRO A 166 3.93 14.05 -4.22
CA PRO A 166 4.64 13.28 -3.22
C PRO A 166 4.42 13.83 -1.80
N SER A 167 4.34 12.93 -0.80
CA SER A 167 4.36 13.31 0.61
C SER A 167 5.80 13.34 1.16
N GLY A 168 6.03 14.10 2.24
CA GLY A 168 7.31 14.12 2.96
C GLY A 168 8.36 15.08 2.41
N PHE A 169 8.04 15.85 1.39
CA PHE A 169 8.88 16.96 0.94
C PHE A 169 8.44 18.23 1.68
N HIS A 170 9.21 18.63 2.67
CA HIS A 170 8.95 19.87 3.40
C HIS A 170 9.48 21.07 2.62
N ASP A 171 8.63 22.07 2.40
CA ASP A 171 9.11 23.39 2.01
C ASP A 171 10.04 23.90 3.11
N LYS A 172 11.30 24.21 2.78
CA LYS A 172 12.13 24.99 3.69
C LYS A 172 11.40 26.32 3.91
N LYS A 173 10.80 26.50 5.10
CA LYS A 173 10.35 27.82 5.49
C LYS A 173 11.55 28.75 5.30
N LYS A 174 11.40 29.75 4.43
CA LYS A 174 12.36 30.86 4.34
C LYS A 174 12.34 31.51 5.72
N SER A 175 13.42 31.29 6.49
CA SER A 175 13.68 32.02 7.73
C SER A 175 14.03 33.44 7.40
#